data_45baeeb90c7211369737d3cc475e9d3e
#
_entry.id   45baeeb90c7211369737d3cc475e9d3e
#
_cell.length_a   1.000
_cell.length_b   1.000
_cell.length_c   1.000
_cell.angle_alpha   90.00
_cell.angle_beta   90.00
_cell.angle_gamma   90.00
#
_symmetry.space_group_name_H-M   'P 1'
#
loop_
_entity.id
_entity.type
_entity.pdbx_description
1 polymer ?
#
loop_
_entity_poly.entity_id
_entity_poly.type
_entity_poly.pdbx_seq_one_letter_code
_entity_poly.pdbx_strand_id
1 'polypeptide(L)'
;ETVDISYKYFFGRGAMPEELANKKMLIMGVGAIGSILSETLTRCGAKNLTLYDIDNKEPGNVCRSAYPFYTGIIEKTLDITNLLIQISPHVECSSLKSIADLVIKTYAAGHEDKSALAEFFDEFDVIFECTTDNQLMRVMDSVGTKALLVNLSITNHAQDLICAFSPNVTETVLLIYGLLKRDAETDMYNPTGCWNPTFK
;
A
#
# COMPACT_ATOMS: atom_id res chain seq x y z
N GLU A 1 -38.83 -6.83 4.18
CA GLU A 1 -38.06 -5.88 4.98
C GLU A 1 -36.98 -5.24 4.08
N THR A 2 -36.95 -3.92 4.03
CA THR A 2 -35.88 -3.19 3.32
C THR A 2 -34.83 -2.79 4.33
N VAL A 3 -33.54 -3.06 4.02
CA VAL A 3 -32.41 -2.67 4.86
C VAL A 3 -31.76 -1.44 4.25
N ASP A 4 -31.51 -0.41 5.05
CA ASP A 4 -30.77 0.78 4.63
C ASP A 4 -29.27 0.42 4.50
N ILE A 5 -28.75 0.51 3.28
CA ILE A 5 -27.34 0.28 2.95
C ILE A 5 -26.62 1.56 2.56
N SER A 6 -27.20 2.74 2.88
CA SER A 6 -26.50 4.01 2.63
C SER A 6 -25.14 4.02 3.32
N TYR A 7 -24.18 4.75 2.76
CA TYR A 7 -22.81 4.80 3.29
C TYR A 7 -22.75 5.12 4.78
N LYS A 8 -23.51 6.11 5.21
CA LYS A 8 -23.56 6.52 6.62
C LYS A 8 -24.11 5.42 7.54
N TYR A 9 -25.13 4.69 7.10
CA TYR A 9 -25.71 3.61 7.89
C TYR A 9 -24.80 2.38 7.89
N PHE A 10 -24.25 2.03 6.73
CA PHE A 10 -23.41 0.86 6.54
C PHE A 10 -22.14 0.89 7.41
N PHE A 11 -21.41 2.00 7.40
CA PHE A 11 -20.17 2.11 8.17
C PHE A 11 -20.39 2.61 9.59
N GLY A 12 -21.43 3.39 9.84
CA GLY A 12 -21.81 3.87 11.18
C GLY A 12 -20.62 4.51 11.90
N ARG A 13 -20.27 3.94 13.07
CA ARG A 13 -19.15 4.42 13.89
C ARG A 13 -17.78 3.99 13.39
N GLY A 14 -17.72 3.06 12.44
CA GLY A 14 -16.47 2.58 11.83
C GLY A 14 -15.99 3.42 10.64
N ALA A 15 -16.81 4.39 10.18
CA ALA A 15 -16.46 5.22 9.05
C ALA A 15 -15.22 6.07 9.31
N MET A 16 -14.26 6.06 8.37
CA MET A 16 -13.20 7.05 8.35
C MET A 16 -13.75 8.44 7.99
N PRO A 17 -13.00 9.53 8.27
CA PRO A 17 -13.40 10.87 7.83
C PRO A 17 -13.71 10.90 6.33
N GLU A 18 -14.77 11.62 5.93
CA GLU A 18 -15.23 11.64 4.54
C GLU A 18 -14.16 12.11 3.55
N GLU A 19 -13.33 13.04 3.98
CA GLU A 19 -12.20 13.53 3.19
C GLU A 19 -11.20 12.42 2.85
N LEU A 20 -10.96 11.50 3.78
CA LEU A 20 -10.10 10.33 3.56
C LEU A 20 -10.81 9.26 2.74
N ALA A 21 -12.10 9.03 2.99
CA ALA A 21 -12.90 8.03 2.29
C ALA A 21 -12.96 8.27 0.78
N ASN A 22 -12.95 9.52 0.36
CA ASN A 22 -13.01 9.92 -1.04
C ASN A 22 -11.63 9.95 -1.74
N LYS A 23 -10.54 9.78 -1.00
CA LYS A 23 -9.18 9.77 -1.57
C LYS A 23 -8.98 8.59 -2.52
N LYS A 24 -8.28 8.85 -3.62
CA LYS A 24 -7.80 7.80 -4.53
C LYS A 24 -6.53 7.19 -3.95
N MET A 25 -6.58 5.92 -3.61
CA MET A 25 -5.48 5.23 -2.96
C MET A 25 -4.93 4.12 -3.86
N LEU A 26 -3.63 4.13 -4.10
CA LEU A 26 -2.91 3.04 -4.77
C LEU A 26 -2.22 2.17 -3.72
N ILE A 27 -2.43 0.86 -3.77
CA ILE A 27 -1.75 -0.10 -2.91
C ILE A 27 -0.86 -0.97 -3.79
N MET A 28 0.44 -0.79 -3.66
CA MET A 28 1.46 -1.51 -4.40
C MET A 28 1.98 -2.67 -3.56
N GLY A 29 1.79 -3.89 -4.07
CA GLY A 29 2.06 -5.13 -3.33
C GLY A 29 0.89 -5.51 -2.42
N VAL A 30 0.06 -6.46 -2.86
CA VAL A 30 -1.05 -6.98 -2.06
C VAL A 30 -0.71 -8.33 -1.40
N GLY A 31 0.51 -8.45 -0.90
CA GLY A 31 0.97 -9.57 -0.06
C GLY A 31 0.41 -9.52 1.36
N ALA A 32 1.23 -9.88 2.35
CA ALA A 32 0.82 -9.95 3.76
C ALA A 32 0.29 -8.60 4.29
N ILE A 33 1.02 -7.50 4.05
CA ILE A 33 0.63 -6.18 4.54
C ILE A 33 -0.47 -5.59 3.66
N GLY A 34 -0.23 -5.49 2.35
CA GLY A 34 -1.13 -4.75 1.46
C GLY A 34 -2.51 -5.39 1.34
N SER A 35 -2.65 -6.72 1.44
CA SER A 35 -3.96 -7.37 1.44
C SER A 35 -4.77 -7.03 2.69
N ILE A 36 -4.15 -7.08 3.87
CA ILE A 36 -4.79 -6.73 5.15
C ILE A 36 -5.11 -5.23 5.20
N LEU A 37 -4.20 -4.39 4.70
CA LEU A 37 -4.43 -2.95 4.58
C LEU A 37 -5.64 -2.65 3.69
N SER A 38 -5.71 -3.28 2.50
CA SER A 38 -6.82 -3.12 1.57
C SER A 38 -8.16 -3.48 2.20
N GLU A 39 -8.21 -4.62 2.89
CA GLU A 39 -9.39 -5.06 3.64
C GLU A 39 -9.76 -4.06 4.74
N THR A 40 -8.78 -3.61 5.52
CA THR A 40 -9.00 -2.66 6.62
C THR A 40 -9.53 -1.33 6.11
N LEU A 41 -8.92 -0.76 5.07
CA LEU A 41 -9.38 0.49 4.45
C LEU A 41 -10.81 0.37 3.93
N THR A 42 -11.14 -0.75 3.27
CA THR A 42 -12.51 -1.01 2.79
C THR A 42 -13.51 -1.10 3.94
N ARG A 43 -13.18 -1.78 5.04
CA ARG A 43 -14.03 -1.88 6.25
C ARG A 43 -14.19 -0.54 6.95
N CYS A 44 -13.22 0.36 6.83
CA CYS A 44 -13.29 1.73 7.34
C CYS A 44 -14.00 2.69 6.39
N GLY A 45 -14.39 2.26 5.18
CA GLY A 45 -15.17 3.06 4.25
C GLY A 45 -14.39 3.75 3.13
N ALA A 46 -13.16 3.35 2.84
CA ALA A 46 -12.47 3.81 1.65
C ALA A 46 -13.28 3.47 0.39
N LYS A 47 -13.42 4.45 -0.52
CA LYS A 47 -14.26 4.30 -1.71
C LYS A 47 -13.47 3.99 -2.97
N ASN A 48 -12.23 4.47 -3.10
CA ASN A 48 -11.47 4.40 -4.36
C ASN A 48 -10.12 3.72 -4.10
N LEU A 49 -10.04 2.43 -4.39
CA LEU A 49 -8.82 1.64 -4.24
C LEU A 49 -8.35 1.11 -5.59
N THR A 50 -7.06 1.27 -5.84
CA THR A 50 -6.36 0.65 -6.97
C THR A 50 -5.29 -0.27 -6.43
N LEU A 51 -5.26 -1.51 -6.88
CA LEU A 51 -4.35 -2.54 -6.40
C LEU A 51 -3.32 -2.88 -7.48
N TYR A 52 -2.07 -3.04 -7.09
CA TYR A 52 -1.00 -3.49 -7.95
C TYR A 52 -0.22 -4.64 -7.31
N ASP A 53 -0.10 -5.75 -8.00
CA ASP A 53 0.79 -6.87 -7.71
C ASP A 53 0.97 -7.69 -9.00
N ILE A 54 2.18 -8.21 -9.23
CA ILE A 54 2.50 -9.00 -10.42
C ILE A 54 2.33 -10.50 -10.20
N ASP A 55 2.19 -10.92 -8.95
CA ASP A 55 2.21 -12.32 -8.57
C ASP A 55 0.83 -12.98 -8.60
N ASN A 56 0.84 -14.29 -8.76
CA ASN A 56 -0.28 -15.15 -8.43
C ASN A 56 -0.25 -15.53 -6.94
N LYS A 57 -1.42 -15.81 -6.40
CA LYS A 57 -1.56 -16.36 -5.05
C LYS A 57 -1.01 -17.77 -5.00
N GLU A 58 -0.20 -18.03 -3.98
CA GLU A 58 0.29 -19.37 -3.62
C GLU A 58 -0.34 -19.83 -2.31
N PRO A 59 -0.44 -21.16 -2.05
CA PRO A 59 -0.99 -21.67 -0.80
C PRO A 59 -0.32 -21.10 0.46
N GLY A 60 1.00 -20.89 0.42
CA GLY A 60 1.77 -20.29 1.51
C GLY A 60 1.46 -18.81 1.78
N ASN A 61 0.74 -18.13 0.89
CA ASN A 61 0.31 -16.75 1.12
C ASN A 61 -0.90 -16.66 2.06
N VAL A 62 -1.77 -17.67 2.05
CA VAL A 62 -3.08 -17.67 2.74
C VAL A 62 -2.94 -17.48 4.25
N CYS A 63 -1.94 -18.07 4.86
CA CYS A 63 -1.77 -18.02 6.33
C CYS A 63 -1.38 -16.63 6.87
N ARG A 64 -0.93 -15.71 5.99
CA ARG A 64 -0.43 -14.37 6.38
C ARG A 64 -1.07 -13.22 5.62
N SER A 65 -2.07 -13.50 4.81
CA SER A 65 -2.73 -12.53 3.93
C SER A 65 -4.24 -12.64 4.05
N ALA A 66 -4.99 -11.68 3.54
CA ALA A 66 -6.43 -11.67 3.53
C ALA A 66 -7.07 -12.64 2.50
N TYR A 67 -6.26 -13.42 1.77
CA TYR A 67 -6.76 -14.31 0.73
C TYR A 67 -7.57 -15.47 1.30
N PRO A 68 -8.74 -15.80 0.74
CA PRO A 68 -9.44 -17.04 1.03
C PRO A 68 -8.77 -18.23 0.34
N PHE A 69 -8.74 -19.40 1.00
CA PHE A 69 -8.12 -20.61 0.46
C PHE A 69 -8.87 -21.16 -0.76
N TYR A 70 -10.19 -21.13 -0.73
CA TYR A 70 -11.05 -21.81 -1.71
C TYR A 70 -11.02 -21.23 -3.12
N THR A 71 -10.49 -20.01 -3.31
CA THR A 71 -10.42 -19.37 -4.63
C THR A 71 -9.34 -19.95 -5.54
N GLY A 72 -8.47 -20.84 -5.02
CA GLY A 72 -7.41 -21.49 -5.81
C GLY A 72 -6.23 -20.56 -6.14
N ILE A 73 -5.48 -20.92 -7.18
CA ILE A 73 -4.33 -20.13 -7.67
C ILE A 73 -4.84 -19.13 -8.70
N ILE A 74 -4.94 -17.87 -8.31
CA ILE A 74 -5.35 -16.75 -9.16
C ILE A 74 -4.44 -15.55 -8.90
N GLU A 75 -4.56 -14.51 -9.72
CA GLU A 75 -3.85 -13.24 -9.50
C GLU A 75 -4.20 -12.66 -8.13
N LYS A 76 -3.20 -12.25 -7.37
CA LYS A 76 -3.39 -11.67 -6.03
C LYS A 76 -4.33 -10.47 -6.07
N THR A 77 -4.14 -9.55 -7.03
CA THR A 77 -4.99 -8.36 -7.18
C THR A 77 -6.44 -8.72 -7.45
N LEU A 78 -6.69 -9.73 -8.29
CA LEU A 78 -8.06 -10.17 -8.59
C LEU A 78 -8.74 -10.78 -7.37
N ASP A 79 -8.01 -11.60 -6.59
CA ASP A 79 -8.56 -12.24 -5.39
C ASP A 79 -8.95 -11.21 -4.34
N ILE A 80 -8.07 -10.22 -4.08
CA ILE A 80 -8.37 -9.13 -3.15
C ILE A 80 -9.49 -8.23 -3.68
N THR A 81 -9.50 -7.86 -4.95
CA THR A 81 -10.60 -7.06 -5.52
C THR A 81 -11.96 -7.74 -5.29
N ASN A 82 -12.04 -9.04 -5.55
CA ASN A 82 -13.27 -9.82 -5.31
C ASN A 82 -13.67 -9.82 -3.82
N LEU A 83 -12.70 -9.93 -2.92
CA LEU A 83 -12.94 -9.83 -1.48
C LEU A 83 -13.48 -8.46 -1.08
N LEU A 84 -12.86 -7.38 -1.55
CA LEU A 84 -13.25 -6.01 -1.18
C LEU A 84 -14.67 -5.66 -1.63
N ILE A 85 -15.06 -6.07 -2.84
CA ILE A 85 -16.41 -5.87 -3.37
C ILE A 85 -17.46 -6.65 -2.54
N GLN A 86 -17.09 -7.81 -1.98
CA GLN A 86 -17.97 -8.55 -1.09
C GLN A 86 -18.09 -7.93 0.29
N ILE A 87 -17.05 -7.20 0.74
CA ILE A 87 -17.05 -6.51 2.04
C ILE A 87 -17.93 -5.26 2.00
N SER A 88 -17.83 -4.47 0.93
CA SER A 88 -18.51 -3.18 0.85
C SER A 88 -19.11 -2.91 -0.52
N PRO A 89 -20.42 -2.56 -0.60
CA PRO A 89 -21.03 -2.11 -1.85
C PRO A 89 -20.59 -0.70 -2.26
N HIS A 90 -19.83 0.00 -1.43
CA HIS A 90 -19.42 1.38 -1.64
C HIS A 90 -17.97 1.51 -2.12
N VAL A 91 -17.22 0.42 -2.24
CA VAL A 91 -15.86 0.44 -2.74
C VAL A 91 -15.83 0.28 -4.26
N GLU A 92 -15.15 1.18 -4.93
CA GLU A 92 -14.70 1.03 -6.31
C GLU A 92 -13.25 0.53 -6.27
N CYS A 93 -13.04 -0.71 -6.66
CA CYS A 93 -11.74 -1.34 -6.63
C CYS A 93 -11.32 -1.75 -8.05
N SER A 94 -10.14 -1.32 -8.45
CA SER A 94 -9.51 -1.68 -9.72
C SER A 94 -8.16 -2.36 -9.51
N SER A 95 -7.70 -3.14 -10.49
CA SER A 95 -6.41 -3.79 -10.47
C SER A 95 -5.55 -3.34 -11.64
N LEU A 96 -4.26 -3.14 -11.40
CA LEU A 96 -3.24 -2.80 -12.39
C LEU A 96 -2.29 -3.98 -12.56
N LYS A 97 -2.05 -4.38 -13.81
CA LYS A 97 -1.17 -5.50 -14.15
C LYS A 97 0.22 -5.09 -14.63
N SER A 98 0.44 -3.82 -14.95
CA SER A 98 1.56 -3.41 -15.81
C SER A 98 2.26 -2.10 -15.43
N ILE A 99 2.39 -1.78 -14.14
CA ILE A 99 3.28 -0.67 -13.76
C ILE A 99 4.74 -1.04 -14.09
N ALA A 100 5.10 -2.32 -14.02
CA ALA A 100 6.44 -2.79 -14.35
C ALA A 100 6.88 -2.39 -15.76
N ASP A 101 6.00 -2.48 -16.76
CA ASP A 101 6.32 -2.05 -18.13
C ASP A 101 6.54 -0.54 -18.22
N LEU A 102 5.77 0.24 -17.48
CA LEU A 102 5.94 1.68 -17.40
C LEU A 102 7.26 2.05 -16.72
N VAL A 103 7.59 1.38 -15.60
CA VAL A 103 8.85 1.53 -14.87
C VAL A 103 10.04 1.14 -15.74
N ILE A 104 9.98 -0.01 -16.43
CA ILE A 104 11.06 -0.48 -17.31
C ILE A 104 11.28 0.49 -18.48
N LYS A 105 10.22 0.99 -19.10
CA LYS A 105 10.30 1.98 -20.18
C LYS A 105 10.94 3.28 -19.69
N THR A 106 10.54 3.75 -18.51
CA THR A 106 11.12 4.96 -17.90
C THR A 106 12.62 4.82 -17.60
N TYR A 107 13.06 3.63 -17.15
CA TYR A 107 14.47 3.34 -16.93
C TYR A 107 15.25 3.18 -18.24
N ALA A 108 14.69 2.52 -19.25
CA ALA A 108 15.34 2.29 -20.54
C ALA A 108 15.43 3.55 -21.40
N ALA A 109 14.48 4.48 -21.28
CA ALA A 109 14.46 5.74 -22.05
C ALA A 109 15.37 6.84 -21.48
N GLY A 110 16.05 6.56 -20.35
CA GLY A 110 16.82 7.61 -19.67
C GLY A 110 15.91 8.63 -18.98
N HIS A 111 16.46 9.77 -18.55
CA HIS A 111 15.75 10.73 -17.69
C HIS A 111 14.57 11.49 -18.36
N GLU A 112 14.35 11.32 -19.64
CA GLU A 112 13.37 12.13 -20.40
C GLU A 112 11.92 11.70 -20.23
N ASP A 113 11.65 10.45 -19.82
CA ASP A 113 10.27 9.90 -19.75
C ASP A 113 9.71 9.78 -18.31
N LYS A 114 10.35 10.44 -17.34
CA LYS A 114 9.86 10.51 -15.97
C LYS A 114 8.49 11.18 -15.85
N SER A 115 8.13 12.02 -16.81
CA SER A 115 6.87 12.75 -16.81
C SER A 115 5.65 11.83 -16.83
N ALA A 116 5.65 10.79 -17.67
CA ALA A 116 4.52 9.86 -17.79
C ALA A 116 4.30 9.06 -16.49
N LEU A 117 5.39 8.69 -15.80
CA LEU A 117 5.31 7.98 -14.54
C LEU A 117 4.88 8.92 -13.39
N ALA A 118 5.35 10.16 -13.40
CA ALA A 118 4.90 11.18 -12.46
C ALA A 118 3.41 11.48 -12.64
N GLU A 119 2.96 11.67 -13.88
CA GLU A 119 1.55 11.89 -14.21
C GLU A 119 0.67 10.72 -13.73
N PHE A 120 1.13 9.49 -13.95
CA PHE A 120 0.42 8.30 -13.45
C PHE A 120 0.30 8.30 -11.93
N PHE A 121 1.40 8.54 -11.19
CA PHE A 121 1.35 8.58 -9.73
C PHE A 121 0.57 9.78 -9.19
N ASP A 122 0.56 10.89 -9.90
CA ASP A 122 -0.19 12.10 -9.54
C ASP A 122 -1.72 11.94 -9.70
N GLU A 123 -2.19 10.84 -10.31
CA GLU A 123 -3.62 10.48 -10.29
C GLU A 123 -4.12 10.04 -8.91
N PHE A 124 -3.21 9.68 -8.01
CA PHE A 124 -3.53 9.21 -6.67
C PHE A 124 -3.26 10.28 -5.61
N ASP A 125 -4.04 10.27 -4.55
CA ASP A 125 -3.81 11.11 -3.37
C ASP A 125 -2.82 10.46 -2.40
N VAL A 126 -2.89 9.12 -2.28
CA VAL A 126 -2.04 8.33 -1.38
C VAL A 126 -1.56 7.07 -2.11
N ILE A 127 -0.29 6.77 -1.97
CA ILE A 127 0.33 5.56 -2.48
C ILE A 127 0.93 4.78 -1.31
N PHE A 128 0.42 3.59 -1.07
CA PHE A 128 1.00 2.65 -0.11
C PHE A 128 1.93 1.69 -0.84
N GLU A 129 3.21 1.76 -0.51
CA GLU A 129 4.23 0.85 -1.02
C GLU A 129 4.44 -0.29 -0.01
N CYS A 130 4.01 -1.50 -0.37
CA CYS A 130 4.04 -2.70 0.46
C CYS A 130 4.78 -3.87 -0.22
N THR A 131 5.55 -3.59 -1.31
CA THR A 131 6.20 -4.63 -2.11
C THR A 131 7.49 -5.13 -1.48
N THR A 132 8.13 -4.33 -0.61
CA THR A 132 9.51 -4.54 -0.16
C THR A 132 10.56 -4.45 -1.28
N ASP A 133 10.20 -3.90 -2.45
CA ASP A 133 11.10 -3.71 -3.58
C ASP A 133 11.83 -2.36 -3.49
N ASN A 134 13.08 -2.42 -3.07
CA ASN A 134 13.92 -1.22 -2.95
C ASN A 134 14.18 -0.51 -4.29
N GLN A 135 14.09 -1.21 -5.44
CA GLN A 135 14.26 -0.59 -6.75
C GLN A 135 13.04 0.25 -7.09
N LEU A 136 11.85 -0.29 -6.86
CA LEU A 136 10.60 0.43 -7.05
C LEU A 136 10.55 1.70 -6.18
N MET A 137 10.93 1.61 -4.90
CA MET A 137 11.04 2.77 -4.01
C MET A 137 11.98 3.85 -4.54
N ARG A 138 13.16 3.45 -5.06
CA ARG A 138 14.10 4.41 -5.68
C ARG A 138 13.52 5.10 -6.91
N VAL A 139 12.75 4.37 -7.72
CA VAL A 139 12.06 4.95 -8.88
C VAL A 139 11.05 5.98 -8.41
N MET A 140 10.20 5.63 -7.46
CA MET A 140 9.16 6.53 -6.94
C MET A 140 9.76 7.81 -6.35
N ASP A 141 10.82 7.70 -5.54
CA ASP A 141 11.56 8.85 -5.01
C ASP A 141 12.17 9.72 -6.12
N SER A 142 12.67 9.09 -7.20
CA SER A 142 13.32 9.81 -8.30
C SER A 142 12.36 10.51 -9.25
N VAL A 143 11.13 10.03 -9.32
CA VAL A 143 10.07 10.56 -10.20
C VAL A 143 9.46 11.82 -9.60
N GLY A 144 9.28 11.87 -8.29
CA GLY A 144 8.69 13.01 -7.59
C GLY A 144 7.20 13.13 -7.87
N THR A 145 6.38 12.45 -7.08
CA THR A 145 4.91 12.54 -7.14
C THR A 145 4.37 13.54 -6.12
N LYS A 146 3.19 14.10 -6.40
CA LYS A 146 2.41 14.90 -5.44
C LYS A 146 1.63 14.03 -4.46
N ALA A 147 1.47 12.75 -4.76
CA ALA A 147 0.80 11.81 -3.87
C ALA A 147 1.58 11.65 -2.56
N LEU A 148 0.87 11.45 -1.46
CA LEU A 148 1.49 11.05 -0.21
C LEU A 148 2.00 9.62 -0.35
N LEU A 149 3.32 9.45 -0.34
CA LEU A 149 3.95 8.13 -0.39
C LEU A 149 4.13 7.59 1.03
N VAL A 150 3.61 6.40 1.28
CA VAL A 150 3.70 5.67 2.55
C VAL A 150 4.30 4.29 2.30
N ASN A 151 5.50 4.03 2.80
CA ASN A 151 6.06 2.67 2.78
C ASN A 151 5.65 1.92 4.04
N LEU A 152 5.20 0.68 3.85
CA LEU A 152 4.89 -0.26 4.92
C LEU A 152 5.65 -1.56 4.70
N SER A 153 6.52 -1.92 5.63
CA SER A 153 7.33 -3.13 5.54
C SER A 153 7.48 -3.84 6.88
N ILE A 154 7.61 -5.15 6.81
CA ILE A 154 7.89 -5.98 7.99
C ILE A 154 9.37 -6.34 7.99
N THR A 155 10.00 -6.19 9.13
CA THR A 155 11.42 -6.51 9.33
C THR A 155 11.61 -7.34 10.60
N ASN A 156 12.85 -7.67 10.94
CA ASN A 156 13.22 -8.35 12.17
C ASN A 156 12.41 -9.64 12.40
N HIS A 157 12.41 -10.56 11.40
CA HIS A 157 11.65 -11.83 11.47
C HIS A 157 10.17 -11.64 11.83
N ALA A 158 9.53 -10.62 11.27
CA ALA A 158 8.13 -10.26 11.48
C ALA A 158 7.81 -9.73 12.89
N GLN A 159 8.80 -9.21 13.61
CA GLN A 159 8.60 -8.60 14.93
C GLN A 159 8.30 -7.10 14.83
N ASP A 160 8.80 -6.43 13.77
CA ASP A 160 8.67 -4.99 13.61
C ASP A 160 7.94 -4.64 12.32
N LEU A 161 7.04 -3.67 12.42
CA LEU A 161 6.39 -2.99 11.30
C LEU A 161 7.00 -1.60 11.13
N ILE A 162 7.61 -1.36 9.99
CA ILE A 162 8.11 -0.03 9.61
C ILE A 162 7.03 0.67 8.81
N CYS A 163 6.71 1.90 9.21
CA CYS A 163 5.87 2.82 8.48
C CYS A 163 6.68 4.09 8.21
N ALA A 164 7.14 4.26 6.97
CA ALA A 164 7.89 5.43 6.54
C ALA A 164 7.04 6.28 5.61
N PHE A 165 6.93 7.57 5.91
CA PHE A 165 6.25 8.54 5.03
C PHE A 165 6.92 9.90 5.17
N SER A 166 6.86 10.69 4.10
CA SER A 166 7.36 12.04 4.11
C SER A 166 6.22 13.02 3.85
N PRO A 167 5.91 13.89 4.82
CA PRO A 167 4.93 14.95 4.63
C PRO A 167 5.49 16.13 3.83
N ASN A 168 6.81 16.16 3.60
CA ASN A 168 7.52 17.25 2.94
C ASN A 168 8.37 16.72 1.79
N VAL A 169 8.45 17.46 0.71
CA VAL A 169 9.19 17.12 -0.53
C VAL A 169 10.73 17.04 -0.33
N THR A 170 11.24 17.39 0.84
CA THR A 170 12.68 17.54 1.11
C THR A 170 13.38 16.27 1.59
N GLU A 171 12.63 15.30 2.11
CA GLU A 171 13.19 14.03 2.56
C GLU A 171 12.51 12.88 1.84
N THR A 172 13.30 12.02 1.22
CA THR A 172 12.75 10.88 0.49
C THR A 172 12.26 9.80 1.46
N VAL A 173 11.15 9.15 1.13
CA VAL A 173 10.62 8.03 1.92
C VAL A 173 11.64 6.90 2.01
N LEU A 174 12.44 6.69 0.96
CA LEU A 174 13.52 5.73 0.94
C LEU A 174 14.60 6.03 2.01
N LEU A 175 14.95 7.29 2.22
CA LEU A 175 15.90 7.68 3.27
C LEU A 175 15.31 7.39 4.65
N ILE A 176 14.07 7.79 4.90
CA ILE A 176 13.37 7.55 6.17
C ILE A 176 13.27 6.04 6.44
N TYR A 177 12.88 5.26 5.43
CA TYR A 177 12.84 3.79 5.52
C TYR A 177 14.20 3.19 5.87
N GLY A 178 15.27 3.65 5.20
CA GLY A 178 16.64 3.17 5.45
C GLY A 178 17.13 3.47 6.87
N LEU A 179 16.77 4.63 7.42
CA LEU A 179 17.10 5.00 8.80
C LEU A 179 16.34 4.12 9.79
N LEU A 180 15.02 3.98 9.62
CA LEU A 180 14.18 3.16 10.50
C LEU A 180 14.59 1.68 10.46
N LYS A 181 14.90 1.15 9.28
CA LYS A 181 15.37 -0.23 9.14
C LYS A 181 16.70 -0.45 9.87
N ARG A 182 17.66 0.46 9.71
CA ARG A 182 18.93 0.38 10.41
C ARG A 182 18.75 0.41 11.92
N ASP A 183 17.87 1.28 12.42
CA ASP A 183 17.63 1.41 13.85
C ASP A 183 16.96 0.13 14.41
N ALA A 184 15.97 -0.43 13.71
CA ALA A 184 15.35 -1.72 14.07
C ALA A 184 16.36 -2.88 14.08
N GLU A 185 17.26 -2.95 13.09
CA GLU A 185 18.33 -3.95 13.04
C GLU A 185 19.35 -3.78 14.17
N THR A 186 19.60 -2.53 14.63
CA THR A 186 20.53 -2.22 15.72
C THR A 186 19.91 -2.58 17.07
N ASP A 187 18.63 -2.35 17.27
CA ASP A 187 17.90 -2.69 18.49
C ASP A 187 17.79 -4.21 18.74
N MET A 188 17.95 -5.03 17.71
CA MET A 188 18.11 -6.49 17.88
C MET A 188 19.24 -6.87 18.85
N TYR A 189 20.26 -6.02 18.99
CA TYR A 189 21.39 -6.24 19.89
C TYR A 189 21.20 -5.59 21.27
N ASN A 190 20.12 -4.85 21.50
CA ASN A 190 19.86 -4.15 22.76
C ASN A 190 18.40 -4.35 23.25
N PRO A 191 18.06 -5.49 23.87
CA PRO A 191 16.68 -5.90 24.17
C PRO A 191 15.97 -5.10 25.27
N THR A 192 16.52 -3.99 25.74
CA THR A 192 15.98 -3.20 26.87
C THR A 192 15.45 -1.81 26.50
N GLY A 193 15.43 -1.44 25.20
CA GLY A 193 15.06 -0.09 24.77
C GLY A 193 13.62 0.02 24.26
N CYS A 194 12.73 0.65 25.01
CA CYS A 194 11.55 1.28 24.41
C CYS A 194 12.00 2.38 23.46
N TRP A 195 11.71 2.21 22.18
CA TRP A 195 11.99 3.23 21.17
C TRP A 195 11.07 4.43 21.39
N ASN A 196 11.64 5.58 21.71
CA ASN A 196 10.92 6.84 21.83
C ASN A 196 11.52 7.84 20.83
N PRO A 197 10.92 8.01 19.63
CA PRO A 197 11.40 8.97 18.67
C PRO A 197 11.12 10.38 19.17
N THR A 198 12.09 10.99 19.83
CA THR A 198 12.06 12.43 20.03
C THR A 198 12.44 13.09 18.72
N PHE A 199 11.45 13.47 17.93
CA PHE A 199 11.65 14.46 16.87
C PHE A 199 12.08 15.78 17.55
N LYS A 200 13.30 16.20 17.28
CA LYS A 200 13.76 17.55 17.55
C LYS A 200 13.64 18.37 16.28
#